data_041e8860bef0993daa515547aebf86a5
#
_entry.id   041e8860bef0993daa515547aebf86a5
#
_cell.length_a   1.000
_cell.length_b   1.000
_cell.length_c   1.000
_cell.angle_alpha   90.00
_cell.angle_beta   90.00
_cell.angle_gamma   90.00
#
_symmetry.space_group_name_H-M   'P 1'
#
loop_
_entity.id
_entity.type
_entity.pdbx_description
1 polymer ?
#
loop_
_entity_poly.entity_id
_entity_poly.type
_entity_poly.pdbx_seq_one_letter_code
_entity_poly.pdbx_strand_id
1 'polypeptide(L)'
;LKVFRPMIEKGSVSLLGKKPVHANVIDTPDFAEFIVAHLTDENKTYDIGGKETWSYEEIARMCFEAAGKKPVIKHAPAWLFDVLANLPKNKKNGKQAVIRFSKWTLTEEMVGSTAYGEHSFRQYIFDSFRGEK
;
A
#
# COMPACT_ATOMS: atom_id res chain seq x y z
N LEU A 1 4.91 -3.77 1.11
CA LEU A 1 4.98 -5.23 1.27
C LEU A 1 4.96 -5.70 2.73
N LYS A 2 5.55 -4.97 3.67
CA LYS A 2 5.58 -5.34 5.11
C LYS A 2 4.21 -5.66 5.71
N VAL A 3 3.13 -5.06 5.18
CA VAL A 3 1.75 -5.32 5.64
C VAL A 3 1.18 -6.61 5.03
N PHE A 4 1.44 -6.86 3.75
CA PHE A 4 0.87 -8.01 3.05
C PHE A 4 1.57 -9.34 3.40
N ARG A 5 2.89 -9.33 3.57
CA ARG A 5 3.67 -10.54 3.82
C ARG A 5 3.14 -11.38 4.99
N PRO A 6 2.93 -10.86 6.21
CA PRO A 6 2.40 -11.64 7.33
C PRO A 6 1.00 -12.20 7.07
N MET A 7 0.19 -11.49 6.26
CA MET A 7 -1.16 -11.95 5.89
C MET A 7 -1.08 -13.12 4.90
N ILE A 8 -0.16 -13.05 3.92
CA ILE A 8 0.07 -14.11 2.94
C ILE A 8 0.65 -15.36 3.58
N GLU A 9 1.55 -15.21 4.54
CA GLU A 9 2.08 -16.31 5.35
C GLU A 9 0.96 -17.04 6.11
N LYS A 10 0.01 -16.29 6.68
CA LYS A 10 -1.21 -16.80 7.32
C LYS A 10 -2.26 -17.36 6.34
N GLY A 11 -2.04 -17.22 5.03
CA GLY A 11 -2.87 -17.78 3.98
C GLY A 11 -4.08 -16.95 3.56
N SER A 12 -4.29 -15.75 4.09
CA SER A 12 -5.38 -14.86 3.64
C SER A 12 -5.07 -13.38 3.85
N VAL A 13 -5.50 -12.54 2.91
CA VAL A 13 -5.45 -11.08 3.01
C VAL A 13 -6.84 -10.53 3.25
N SER A 14 -6.97 -9.61 4.19
CA SER A 14 -8.22 -8.89 4.45
C SER A 14 -8.09 -7.44 4.00
N LEU A 15 -8.91 -7.04 3.03
CA LEU A 15 -9.02 -5.68 2.51
C LEU A 15 -10.25 -4.98 3.11
N LEU A 16 -10.27 -3.65 3.05
CA LEU A 16 -11.39 -2.86 3.53
C LEU A 16 -12.36 -2.49 2.40
N GLY A 17 -13.64 -2.69 2.67
CA GLY A 17 -14.69 -2.39 1.69
C GLY A 17 -14.66 -3.33 0.48
N LYS A 18 -15.57 -3.09 -0.45
CA LYS A 18 -15.65 -3.83 -1.73
C LYS A 18 -15.26 -2.97 -2.93
N LYS A 19 -15.15 -1.64 -2.74
CA LYS A 19 -14.72 -0.72 -3.78
C LYS A 19 -13.21 -0.91 -4.00
N PRO A 20 -12.75 -1.09 -5.25
CA PRO A 20 -11.32 -1.09 -5.52
C PRO A 20 -10.73 0.27 -5.16
N VAL A 21 -9.62 0.26 -4.45
CA VAL A 21 -8.83 1.43 -4.09
C VAL A 21 -7.45 1.24 -4.70
N HIS A 22 -6.98 2.25 -5.43
CA HIS A 22 -5.75 2.17 -6.21
C HIS A 22 -4.62 2.97 -5.56
N ALA A 23 -3.41 2.55 -5.88
CA ALA A 23 -2.18 3.27 -5.55
C ALA A 23 -1.18 3.13 -6.69
N ASN A 24 -0.41 4.19 -6.96
CA ASN A 24 0.75 4.15 -7.84
C ASN A 24 2.03 4.35 -7.04
N VAL A 25 2.49 3.26 -6.47
CA VAL A 25 3.69 3.25 -5.60
C VAL A 25 4.93 3.58 -6.43
N ILE A 26 5.69 4.58 -6.00
CA ILE A 26 6.99 4.94 -6.57
C ILE A 26 8.11 4.24 -5.79
N ASP A 27 9.16 3.79 -6.49
CA ASP A 27 10.35 3.25 -5.84
C ASP A 27 11.18 4.36 -5.18
N THR A 28 11.87 4.04 -4.09
CA THR A 28 12.66 5.02 -3.33
C THR A 28 13.80 5.63 -4.15
N PRO A 29 14.59 4.87 -4.95
CA PRO A 29 15.56 5.44 -5.87
C PRO A 29 14.97 6.41 -6.88
N ASP A 30 13.87 6.03 -7.55
CA ASP A 30 13.17 6.89 -8.52
C ASP A 30 12.67 8.18 -7.87
N PHE A 31 12.12 8.08 -6.66
CA PHE A 31 11.67 9.24 -5.90
C PHE A 31 12.83 10.16 -5.50
N ALA A 32 13.96 9.60 -5.09
CA ALA A 32 15.16 10.36 -4.75
C ALA A 32 15.70 11.11 -5.98
N GLU A 33 15.76 10.46 -7.15
CA GLU A 33 16.16 11.07 -8.40
C GLU A 33 15.23 12.25 -8.77
N PHE A 34 13.91 12.05 -8.65
CA PHE A 34 12.94 13.12 -8.87
C PHE A 34 13.21 14.33 -7.97
N ILE A 35 13.45 14.10 -6.67
CA ILE A 35 13.74 15.17 -5.71
C ILE A 35 15.00 15.93 -6.14
N VAL A 36 16.08 15.23 -6.47
CA VAL A 36 17.35 15.85 -6.89
C VAL A 36 17.16 16.70 -8.16
N ALA A 37 16.41 16.20 -9.13
CA ALA A 37 16.15 16.91 -10.38
C ALA A 37 15.32 18.20 -10.19
N HIS A 38 14.56 18.32 -9.10
CA HIS A 38 13.66 19.45 -8.83
C HIS A 38 14.05 20.28 -7.61
N LEU A 39 15.28 20.10 -7.07
CA LEU A 39 15.76 20.82 -5.88
C LEU A 39 15.80 22.34 -6.06
N THR A 40 15.95 22.83 -7.28
CA THR A 40 16.03 24.27 -7.60
C THR A 40 14.67 24.88 -7.96
N ASP A 41 13.62 24.09 -7.97
CA ASP A 41 12.26 24.55 -8.27
C ASP A 41 11.68 25.29 -7.07
N GLU A 42 11.56 26.60 -7.21
CA GLU A 42 11.01 27.43 -6.14
C GLU A 42 9.48 27.39 -6.11
N ASN A 43 8.90 27.25 -4.91
CA ASN A 43 7.46 27.35 -4.65
C ASN A 43 6.58 26.41 -5.50
N LYS A 44 7.10 25.25 -5.90
CA LYS A 44 6.34 24.23 -6.63
C LYS A 44 5.93 23.09 -5.71
N THR A 45 4.74 22.58 -5.95
CA THR A 45 4.21 21.35 -5.29
C THR A 45 4.03 20.29 -6.36
N TYR A 46 4.50 19.10 -6.08
CA TYR A 46 4.40 17.96 -6.98
C TYR A 46 3.57 16.86 -6.33
N ASP A 47 2.60 16.36 -7.08
CA ASP A 47 1.82 15.18 -6.73
C ASP A 47 2.32 14.01 -7.58
N ILE A 48 3.23 13.22 -7.02
CA ILE A 48 4.01 12.21 -7.74
C ILE A 48 3.65 10.79 -7.30
N GLY A 49 3.64 9.87 -8.27
CA GLY A 49 3.53 8.44 -8.06
C GLY A 49 4.33 7.66 -9.08
N GLY A 50 4.39 6.34 -8.93
CA GLY A 50 5.04 5.44 -9.88
C GLY A 50 4.24 5.30 -11.19
N LYS A 51 4.88 4.70 -12.20
CA LYS A 51 4.26 4.47 -13.52
C LYS A 51 3.09 3.48 -13.49
N GLU A 52 3.10 2.55 -12.55
CA GLU A 52 2.11 1.48 -12.46
C GLU A 52 1.06 1.81 -11.40
N THR A 53 -0.21 1.76 -11.80
CA THR A 53 -1.35 1.94 -10.88
C THR A 53 -2.01 0.59 -10.65
N TRP A 54 -2.10 0.18 -9.40
CA TRP A 54 -2.66 -1.10 -8.98
C TRP A 54 -3.68 -0.94 -7.86
N SER A 55 -4.76 -1.69 -7.91
CA SER A 55 -5.65 -1.82 -6.77
C SER A 55 -4.98 -2.65 -5.67
N TYR A 56 -5.37 -2.45 -4.42
CA TYR A 56 -4.87 -3.28 -3.31
C TYR A 56 -5.21 -4.76 -3.48
N GLU A 57 -6.29 -5.09 -4.19
CA GLU A 57 -6.63 -6.47 -4.50
C GLU A 57 -5.65 -7.07 -5.51
N GLU A 58 -5.29 -6.34 -6.58
CA GLU A 58 -4.28 -6.78 -7.55
C GLU A 58 -2.91 -6.93 -6.88
N ILE A 59 -2.51 -5.98 -6.02
CA ILE A 59 -1.28 -6.09 -5.23
C ILE A 59 -1.29 -7.36 -4.38
N ALA A 60 -2.39 -7.64 -3.68
CA ALA A 60 -2.51 -8.86 -2.88
C ALA A 60 -2.41 -10.13 -3.73
N ARG A 61 -3.05 -10.15 -4.92
CA ARG A 61 -2.96 -11.28 -5.86
C ARG A 61 -1.53 -11.50 -6.36
N MET A 62 -0.83 -10.43 -6.74
CA MET A 62 0.59 -10.49 -7.14
C MET A 62 1.47 -11.03 -6.02
N CYS A 63 1.23 -10.61 -4.78
CA CYS A 63 1.96 -11.14 -3.63
C CYS A 63 1.70 -12.64 -3.39
N PHE A 64 0.46 -13.12 -3.56
CA PHE A 64 0.15 -14.56 -3.50
C PHE A 64 0.84 -15.33 -4.62
N GLU A 65 0.80 -14.80 -5.85
CA GLU A 65 1.48 -15.37 -7.02
C GLU A 65 3.00 -15.49 -6.76
N ALA A 66 3.64 -14.41 -6.31
CA ALA A 66 5.06 -14.38 -5.98
C ALA A 66 5.44 -15.37 -4.86
N ALA A 67 4.55 -15.60 -3.91
CA ALA A 67 4.71 -16.59 -2.83
C ALA A 67 4.39 -18.03 -3.25
N GLY A 68 3.92 -18.27 -4.48
CA GLY A 68 3.49 -19.58 -4.95
C GLY A 68 2.24 -20.12 -4.25
N LYS A 69 1.36 -19.25 -3.76
CA LYS A 69 0.15 -19.61 -3.01
C LYS A 69 -1.12 -19.22 -3.76
N LYS A 70 -2.21 -19.94 -3.51
CA LYS A 70 -3.53 -19.56 -4.03
C LYS A 70 -4.04 -18.30 -3.32
N PRO A 71 -4.57 -17.30 -4.05
CA PRO A 71 -5.07 -16.07 -3.45
C PRO A 71 -6.35 -16.33 -2.64
N VAL A 72 -6.35 -15.94 -1.37
CA VAL A 72 -7.52 -15.91 -0.50
C VAL A 72 -7.69 -14.48 -0.01
N ILE A 73 -8.59 -13.73 -0.65
CA ILE A 73 -8.84 -12.32 -0.35
C ILE A 73 -10.24 -12.20 0.28
N LYS A 74 -10.30 -11.58 1.43
CA LYS A 74 -11.52 -11.31 2.20
C LYS A 74 -11.75 -9.80 2.24
N HIS A 75 -13.01 -9.39 2.33
CA HIS A 75 -13.38 -8.00 2.47
C HIS A 75 -14.05 -7.76 3.82
N ALA A 76 -13.44 -6.90 4.63
CA ALA A 76 -13.99 -6.45 5.89
C ALA A 76 -14.69 -5.09 5.71
N PRO A 77 -15.82 -4.84 6.37
CA PRO A 77 -16.48 -3.54 6.30
C PRO A 77 -15.63 -2.46 6.99
N ALA A 78 -15.52 -1.29 6.37
CA ALA A 78 -14.66 -0.21 6.86
C ALA A 78 -15.03 0.29 8.27
N TRP A 79 -16.31 0.19 8.65
CA TRP A 79 -16.78 0.58 10.00
C TRP A 79 -16.10 -0.23 11.13
N LEU A 80 -15.58 -1.43 10.82
CA LEU A 80 -14.88 -2.24 11.81
C LEU A 80 -13.65 -1.52 12.37
N PHE A 81 -12.95 -0.74 11.54
CA PHE A 81 -11.83 0.09 11.98
C PHE A 81 -12.27 1.23 12.91
N ASP A 82 -13.48 1.77 12.73
CA ASP A 82 -14.02 2.79 13.64
C ASP A 82 -14.29 2.18 15.02
N VAL A 83 -14.85 0.97 15.05
CA VAL A 83 -15.04 0.23 16.31
C VAL A 83 -13.69 -0.04 16.98
N LEU A 84 -12.72 -0.58 16.23
CA LEU A 84 -11.37 -0.86 16.76
C LEU A 84 -10.67 0.41 17.27
N ALA A 85 -10.75 1.52 16.54
CA ALA A 85 -10.16 2.79 16.94
C ALA A 85 -10.78 3.32 18.25
N ASN A 86 -12.06 3.09 18.46
CA ASN A 86 -12.81 3.59 19.62
C ASN A 86 -12.74 2.68 20.85
N LEU A 87 -12.11 1.51 20.77
CA LEU A 87 -11.91 0.66 21.94
C LEU A 87 -11.08 1.40 23.01
N PRO A 88 -11.47 1.32 24.30
CA PRO A 88 -10.77 2.02 25.39
C PRO A 88 -9.25 1.75 25.42
N LYS A 89 -8.84 0.50 25.16
CA LYS A 89 -7.44 0.10 25.09
C LYS A 89 -6.67 0.88 24.02
N ASN A 90 -7.25 1.07 22.83
CA ASN A 90 -6.59 1.73 21.71
C ASN A 90 -6.54 3.25 21.89
N LYS A 91 -7.56 3.84 22.52
CA LYS A 91 -7.54 5.26 22.94
C LYS A 91 -6.43 5.52 23.96
N LYS A 92 -6.34 4.68 24.99
CA LYS A 92 -5.38 4.83 26.09
C LYS A 92 -3.92 4.67 25.63
N ASN A 93 -3.67 3.80 24.63
CA ASN A 93 -2.33 3.50 24.12
C ASN A 93 -1.93 4.35 22.90
N GLY A 94 -2.70 5.38 22.52
CA GLY A 94 -2.41 6.23 21.37
C GLY A 94 -2.58 5.54 19.99
N LYS A 95 -3.02 4.28 19.95
CA LYS A 95 -3.19 3.50 18.72
C LYS A 95 -4.39 3.97 17.86
N GLN A 96 -5.26 4.78 18.43
CA GLN A 96 -6.45 5.28 17.72
C GLN A 96 -6.08 6.03 16.43
N ALA A 97 -5.08 6.91 16.50
CA ALA A 97 -4.64 7.69 15.34
C ALA A 97 -4.09 6.79 14.23
N VAL A 98 -3.27 5.78 14.59
CA VAL A 98 -2.71 4.81 13.64
C VAL A 98 -3.81 4.00 12.96
N ILE A 99 -4.82 3.53 13.72
CA ILE A 99 -5.94 2.76 13.17
C ILE A 99 -6.77 3.61 12.19
N ARG A 100 -7.04 4.87 12.54
CA ARG A 100 -7.77 5.81 11.66
C ARG A 100 -6.98 6.14 10.40
N PHE A 101 -5.68 6.38 10.53
CA PHE A 101 -4.80 6.59 9.38
C PHE A 101 -4.76 5.36 8.47
N SER A 102 -4.64 4.16 9.05
CA SER A 102 -4.70 2.91 8.27
C SER A 102 -6.04 2.72 7.56
N LYS A 103 -7.16 3.06 8.21
CA LYS A 103 -8.47 3.07 7.54
C LYS A 103 -8.44 4.00 6.34
N TRP A 104 -8.01 5.24 6.53
CA TRP A 104 -7.97 6.25 5.47
C TRP A 104 -7.13 5.79 4.27
N THR A 105 -5.90 5.33 4.50
CA THR A 105 -5.01 4.84 3.42
C THR A 105 -5.56 3.61 2.67
N LEU A 106 -6.44 2.83 3.29
CA LEU A 106 -7.02 1.63 2.70
C LEU A 106 -8.39 1.88 2.04
N THR A 107 -8.97 3.07 2.18
CA THR A 107 -10.29 3.43 1.63
C THR A 107 -10.25 4.58 0.63
N GLU A 108 -9.16 5.35 0.59
CA GLU A 108 -8.99 6.49 -0.31
C GLU A 108 -7.99 6.16 -1.42
N GLU A 109 -8.19 6.75 -2.59
CA GLU A 109 -7.28 6.62 -3.73
C GLU A 109 -5.93 7.26 -3.40
N MET A 110 -4.86 6.52 -3.62
CA MET A 110 -3.48 6.95 -3.37
C MET A 110 -2.70 7.00 -4.70
N VAL A 111 -3.23 7.77 -5.65
CA VAL A 111 -2.71 7.88 -7.01
C VAL A 111 -2.22 9.31 -7.24
N GLY A 112 -0.90 9.49 -7.28
CA GLY A 112 -0.28 10.75 -7.68
C GLY A 112 -0.51 11.04 -9.17
N SER A 113 -0.74 12.31 -9.51
CA SER A 113 -1.08 12.75 -10.86
C SER A 113 0.10 12.72 -11.84
N THR A 114 1.32 12.79 -11.33
CA THR A 114 2.56 12.75 -12.13
C THR A 114 3.22 11.40 -11.98
N ALA A 115 3.19 10.59 -13.04
CA ALA A 115 3.87 9.30 -13.07
C ALA A 115 5.38 9.49 -13.34
N TYR A 116 6.23 8.90 -12.49
CA TYR A 116 7.68 8.99 -12.60
C TYR A 116 8.36 7.67 -12.25
N GLY A 117 9.60 7.48 -12.71
CA GLY A 117 10.47 6.36 -12.41
C GLY A 117 10.49 5.29 -13.49
N GLU A 118 11.48 4.41 -13.41
CA GLU A 118 11.68 3.30 -14.35
C GLU A 118 11.40 1.94 -13.73
N HIS A 119 11.41 1.85 -12.39
CA HIS A 119 11.27 0.59 -11.67
C HIS A 119 9.83 0.11 -11.63
N SER A 120 9.63 -1.18 -11.94
CA SER A 120 8.32 -1.83 -11.87
C SER A 120 8.01 -2.27 -10.44
N PHE A 121 6.86 -1.85 -9.93
CA PHE A 121 6.36 -2.30 -8.63
C PHE A 121 6.04 -3.80 -8.63
N ARG A 122 5.52 -4.32 -9.74
CA ARG A 122 5.32 -5.75 -9.92
C ARG A 122 6.63 -6.53 -9.78
N GLN A 123 7.67 -6.10 -10.48
CA GLN A 123 8.99 -6.74 -10.40
C GLN A 123 9.53 -6.73 -8.97
N TYR A 124 9.44 -5.59 -8.28
CA TYR A 124 9.83 -5.46 -6.88
C TYR A 124 9.12 -6.46 -5.96
N ILE A 125 7.80 -6.69 -6.17
CA ILE A 125 7.05 -7.71 -5.40
C ILE A 125 7.69 -9.09 -5.61
N PHE A 126 7.88 -9.50 -6.86
CA PHE A 126 8.43 -10.83 -7.16
C PHE A 126 9.84 -11.04 -6.61
N ASP A 127 10.71 -10.05 -6.74
CA ASP A 127 12.08 -10.11 -6.24
C ASP A 127 12.11 -10.17 -4.70
N SER A 128 11.23 -9.43 -4.04
CA SER A 128 11.09 -9.46 -2.58
C SER A 128 10.69 -10.83 -2.01
N PHE A 129 9.95 -11.63 -2.77
CA PHE A 129 9.59 -13.00 -2.36
C PHE A 129 10.61 -14.05 -2.81
N ARG A 130 11.47 -13.76 -3.80
CA ARG A 130 12.54 -14.68 -4.25
C ARG A 130 13.78 -14.62 -3.37
N GLY A 131 14.11 -13.47 -2.80
CA GLY A 131 15.34 -13.25 -2.02
C GLY A 131 15.40 -13.95 -0.66
N GLU A 132 14.40 -14.73 -0.29
CA GLU A 132 14.29 -15.41 1.01
C GLU A 132 14.23 -16.95 0.89
N LYS A 133 14.83 -17.52 -0.18
CA LYS A 133 15.03 -18.99 -0.29
C LYS A 133 16.42 -19.39 0.16
#